data_6458c2fbdde3afe5d26be136e91cc2cf
#
_entry.id   6458c2fbdde3afe5d26be136e91cc2cf
#
_cell.length_a   1.000
_cell.length_b   1.000
_cell.length_c   1.000
_cell.angle_alpha   90.00
_cell.angle_beta   90.00
_cell.angle_gamma   90.00
#
_symmetry.space_group_name_H-M   'P 1'
#
loop_
_entity.id
_entity.type
_entity.pdbx_description
1 polymer ?
#
loop_
_entity_poly.entity_id
_entity_poly.type
_entity_poly.pdbx_seq_one_letter_code
_entity_poly.pdbx_strand_id
1 'polypeptide(L)' 'PNINTNCICPGVIETKMNGHLSIEAQEELKNEIPMHRFGKPEEVAELALFLAEKGDYILGQVIAINGGMYI' A
#
# COMPACT_ATOMS: atom_id res chain seq x y z
N PRO A 1 -2.47 -14.87 24.62
CA PRO A 1 -3.36 -14.16 23.73
C PRO A 1 -3.02 -14.45 22.27
N ASN A 2 -4.06 -14.69 21.51
CA ASN A 2 -3.93 -15.10 20.11
C ASN A 2 -4.29 -13.95 19.14
N ILE A 3 -4.16 -12.72 19.60
CA ILE A 3 -4.52 -11.55 18.81
C ILE A 3 -3.26 -10.82 18.40
N ASN A 4 -3.02 -10.75 17.08
CA ASN A 4 -1.93 -9.97 16.54
C ASN A 4 -2.49 -8.67 15.97
N THR A 5 -1.83 -7.56 16.27
CA THR A 5 -2.20 -6.25 15.79
C THR A 5 -1.04 -5.65 15.01
N ASN A 6 -1.30 -5.28 13.77
CA ASN A 6 -0.33 -4.63 12.90
C ASN A 6 -1.03 -3.49 12.16
N CYS A 7 -0.25 -2.57 11.62
CA CYS A 7 -0.76 -1.44 10.86
C CYS A 7 -0.21 -1.49 9.44
N ILE A 8 -1.10 -1.38 8.45
CA ILE A 8 -0.71 -1.26 7.05
C ILE A 8 -0.84 0.19 6.65
N CYS A 9 0.24 0.76 6.11
CA CYS A 9 0.28 2.14 5.66
C CYS A 9 0.43 2.15 4.14
N PRO A 10 -0.68 2.22 3.38
CA PRO A 10 -0.61 2.28 1.92
C PRO A 10 -0.08 3.64 1.47
N GLY A 11 0.61 3.64 0.35
CA GLY A 11 0.96 4.87 -0.36
C GLY A 11 -0.18 5.27 -1.29
N VAL A 12 0.17 5.66 -2.51
CA VAL A 12 -0.85 6.04 -3.50
C VAL A 12 -1.38 4.78 -4.17
N ILE A 13 -2.65 4.50 -3.94
CA ILE A 13 -3.33 3.31 -4.44
C ILE A 13 -4.30 3.72 -5.54
N GLU A 14 -4.34 2.95 -6.61
CA GLU A 14 -5.25 3.18 -7.72
C GLU A 14 -6.69 3.00 -7.26
N THR A 15 -7.47 4.08 -7.36
CA THR A 15 -8.88 4.10 -6.97
C THR A 15 -9.66 4.94 -7.96
N LYS A 16 -10.99 4.90 -7.86
CA LYS A 16 -11.85 5.74 -8.68
C LYS A 16 -11.62 7.22 -8.42
N MET A 17 -11.19 7.59 -7.22
CA MET A 17 -10.89 8.99 -6.90
C MET A 17 -9.71 9.52 -7.67
N ASN A 18 -8.74 8.67 -8.00
CA ASN A 18 -7.58 9.07 -8.78
C ASN A 18 -7.96 9.42 -10.22
N GLY A 19 -9.08 8.93 -10.69
CA GLY A 19 -9.60 9.28 -12.01
C GLY A 19 -10.00 10.74 -12.17
N HIS A 20 -10.14 11.49 -11.08
CA HIS A 20 -10.38 12.94 -11.12
C HIS A 20 -9.12 13.73 -11.42
N LEU A 21 -7.96 13.12 -11.26
CA LEU A 21 -6.70 13.77 -11.60
C LEU A 21 -6.50 13.73 -13.12
N SER A 22 -5.93 14.81 -13.67
CA SER A 22 -5.52 14.81 -15.06
C SER A 22 -4.44 13.75 -15.29
N ILE A 23 -4.28 13.33 -16.55
CA ILE A 23 -3.22 12.40 -16.91
C ILE A 23 -1.86 12.97 -16.51
N GLU A 24 -1.65 14.27 -16.72
CA GLU A 24 -0.42 14.95 -16.35
C GLU A 24 -0.15 14.90 -14.84
N ALA A 25 -1.18 15.15 -14.04
CA ALA A 25 -1.05 15.10 -12.58
C ALA A 25 -0.75 13.68 -12.11
N GLN A 26 -1.36 12.67 -12.73
CA GLN A 26 -1.09 11.28 -12.41
C GLN A 26 0.36 10.91 -12.76
N GLU A 27 0.85 11.35 -13.90
CA GLU A 27 2.23 11.09 -14.31
C GLU A 27 3.25 11.75 -13.38
N GLU A 28 2.99 12.97 -12.95
CA GLU A 28 3.86 13.67 -11.99
C GLU A 28 3.92 12.89 -10.67
N LEU A 29 2.76 12.42 -10.21
CA LEU A 29 2.69 11.66 -8.96
C LEU A 29 3.42 10.32 -9.08
N LYS A 30 3.26 9.63 -10.20
CA LYS A 30 3.98 8.37 -10.45
C LYS A 30 5.49 8.58 -10.49
N ASN A 31 5.95 9.72 -11.01
CA ASN A 31 7.38 10.03 -11.07
C ASN A 31 7.99 10.21 -9.68
N GLU A 32 7.20 10.58 -8.69
CA GLU A 32 7.66 10.69 -7.31
C GLU A 32 7.76 9.33 -6.60
N ILE A 33 7.16 8.30 -7.17
CA ILE A 33 7.19 6.95 -6.61
C ILE A 33 8.33 6.18 -7.25
N PRO A 34 9.28 5.65 -6.48
CA PRO A 34 10.41 4.90 -7.07
C PRO A 34 10.01 3.77 -8.00
N MET A 35 8.90 3.09 -7.75
CA MET A 35 8.42 2.03 -8.63
C MET A 35 7.61 2.55 -9.82
N HIS A 36 7.41 3.87 -9.91
CA HIS A 36 6.77 4.55 -11.05
C HIS A 36 5.37 4.06 -11.40
N ARG A 37 4.62 3.62 -10.39
CA ARG A 37 3.23 3.24 -10.57
C ARG A 37 2.47 3.37 -9.25
N PHE A 38 1.15 3.46 -9.35
CA PHE A 38 0.31 3.36 -8.17
C PHE A 38 0.20 1.90 -7.74
N GLY A 39 0.00 1.69 -6.44
CA GLY A 39 -0.32 0.35 -5.96
C GLY A 39 -1.73 -0.03 -6.37
N LYS A 40 -2.01 -1.31 -6.39
CA LYS A 40 -3.34 -1.83 -6.68
C LYS A 40 -4.04 -2.20 -5.38
N PRO A 41 -5.36 -2.00 -5.28
CA PRO A 41 -6.10 -2.42 -4.09
C PRO A 41 -5.86 -3.89 -3.73
N GLU A 42 -5.71 -4.75 -4.74
CA GLU A 42 -5.43 -6.17 -4.55
C GLU A 42 -4.12 -6.40 -3.82
N GLU A 43 -3.11 -5.55 -4.05
CA GLU A 43 -1.82 -5.68 -3.38
C GLU A 43 -1.94 -5.41 -1.88
N VAL A 44 -2.75 -4.42 -1.51
CA VAL A 44 -3.02 -4.14 -0.09
C VAL A 44 -3.82 -5.28 0.53
N ALA A 45 -4.81 -5.78 -0.19
CA ALA A 45 -5.65 -6.89 0.28
C ALA A 45 -4.82 -8.17 0.47
N GLU A 46 -3.89 -8.45 -0.42
CA GLU A 46 -3.00 -9.62 -0.31
C GLU A 46 -2.11 -9.53 0.93
N LEU A 47 -1.59 -8.34 1.23
CA LEU A 47 -0.80 -8.14 2.44
C LEU A 47 -1.66 -8.36 3.69
N ALA A 48 -2.86 -7.80 3.72
CA ALA A 48 -3.77 -7.97 4.85
C ALA A 48 -4.12 -9.45 5.06
N LEU A 49 -4.39 -10.16 3.98
CA LEU A 49 -4.70 -11.58 4.03
C LEU A 49 -3.51 -12.40 4.53
N PHE A 50 -2.32 -12.10 4.06
CA PHE A 50 -1.10 -12.76 4.53
C PHE A 50 -0.92 -12.58 6.03
N LEU A 51 -1.09 -11.36 6.53
CA LEU A 51 -0.94 -11.09 7.96
C LEU A 51 -1.99 -11.83 8.77
N ALA A 52 -3.22 -11.93 8.25
CA ALA A 52 -4.30 -12.64 8.94
C ALA A 52 -4.10 -14.15 8.97
N GLU A 53 -3.60 -14.73 7.89
CA GLU A 53 -3.51 -16.18 7.74
C GLU A 53 -2.14 -16.75 8.13
N LYS A 54 -1.07 -16.01 7.87
CA LYS A 54 0.30 -16.54 7.99
C LYS A 54 1.22 -15.64 8.80
N GLY A 55 0.69 -14.59 9.40
CA GLY A 55 1.48 -13.63 10.16
C GLY A 55 1.61 -13.95 11.63
N ASP A 56 1.65 -15.21 12.01
CA ASP A 56 1.63 -15.60 13.41
C ASP A 56 2.78 -15.04 14.25
N TYR A 57 3.91 -14.77 13.62
CA TYR A 57 5.08 -14.25 14.30
C TYR A 57 5.29 -12.76 14.05
N ILE A 58 4.28 -12.07 13.50
CA ILE A 58 4.33 -10.64 13.19
C ILE A 58 3.39 -9.91 14.12
N LEU A 59 3.94 -9.04 14.95
CA LEU A 59 3.15 -8.32 15.95
C LEU A 59 3.68 -6.89 16.10
N GLY A 60 2.77 -5.94 16.13
CA GLY A 60 3.09 -4.55 16.43
C GLY A 60 3.87 -3.84 15.32
N GLN A 61 3.78 -4.34 14.10
CA GLN A 61 4.54 -3.76 13.00
C GLN A 61 3.73 -2.73 12.23
N VAL A 62 4.43 -1.73 11.72
CA VAL A 62 3.88 -0.77 10.76
C VAL A 62 4.52 -1.10 9.43
N ILE A 63 3.72 -1.58 8.50
CA ILE A 63 4.21 -2.05 7.21
C ILE A 63 3.74 -1.10 6.13
N ALA A 64 4.70 -0.45 5.47
CA ALA A 64 4.42 0.45 4.37
C ALA A 64 4.35 -0.33 3.07
N ILE A 65 3.30 -0.06 2.28
CA ILE A 65 3.14 -0.61 0.95
C ILE A 65 2.93 0.56 0.00
N ASN A 66 4.04 1.17 -0.43
CA ASN A 66 4.03 2.47 -1.07
C ASN A 66 4.97 2.59 -2.28
N GLY A 67 5.48 1.48 -2.79
CA GLY A 67 6.39 1.51 -3.94
C GLY A 67 7.70 2.24 -3.68
N GLY A 68 8.04 2.47 -2.42
CA GLY A 68 9.27 3.14 -2.02
C GLY A 68 9.14 4.65 -1.83
N MET A 69 7.94 5.20 -1.90
CA MET A 69 7.72 6.64 -1.92
C MET A 69 8.28 7.39 -0.70
N TYR A 70 8.32 6.75 0.45
CA TYR A 70 8.76 7.38 1.69
C TYR A 70 9.93 6.65 2.35
N ILE A 71 10.79 6.10 1.56
CA ILE A 71 11.99 5.43 2.08
C ILE A 71 12.95 6.47 2.66
#